data_9ee146d671da2dabd900002c0ffd606c
#
_entry.id   9ee146d671da2dabd900002c0ffd606c
#
_cell.length_a   1.000
_cell.length_b   1.000
_cell.length_c   1.000
_cell.angle_alpha   90.00
_cell.angle_beta   90.00
_cell.angle_gamma   90.00
#
_symmetry.space_group_name_H-M   'P 1'
#
loop_
_entity.id
_entity.type
_entity.pdbx_description
1 polymer ?
#
loop_
_entity_poly.entity_id
_entity_poly.type
_entity_poly.pdbx_seq_one_letter_code
_entity_poly.pdbx_strand_id
1 'polypeptide(L)'
;MTAPFGRRLCEVTENRPSGGYRLFSLLDKNGPEPLAGQFYMLATEGHWEQNAQRPFLPRALSVAATGPAAAGVRLDFLIEGIGPGTDRLCELEPGERVWVNGPLGNSFSQPRDLSPGAAGAILVGGGIGIAPLALLRRSFAARNIPTRVLLGFRDETHSGGLDDLFSCCEVKLASEDGHVGHTGYVTDLLRVMLDGNDAASGVVYACGPPPMLDAVERICGEKGVGCQLAMESPMACGFGACFGCAVPKAGGGYARLCVDGPVVRPLPGGGIDLGDHPEELPHRGGGGARSATGPAGSGTIDFCGIELAHPVINASGTFDAIAARRVYGDALLESFPFAAFVSKTITPEPRVGNKPQRIWETPAGMINSIGLPNKGLEGFLREDLPQLAELPVPLIVSVMATGHEEFARLVTALGARDEVSAIELNVSCPNVHSGLIVGEQPAETEALLKALRALTAKPLIVKLTPNVADPAAVAGAAERGGADAVSLINTLKASAIDPTSGEPGIAAGHGGLSGPAVRPVAVAQVRAVAAAVRVPIIGMGGVSSGADGLEFLAAGATLVAVGTENFRDPRAGERVAGEIAGALERGRGGAPAQPIA
;
A
#
# COMPACT_ATOMS: atom_id res chain seq x y z
N MET A 1 -17.28 3.12 8.27
CA MET A 1 -17.73 2.74 6.91
C MET A 1 -16.55 2.19 6.16
N THR A 2 -16.69 1.04 5.51
CA THR A 2 -15.65 0.45 4.68
C THR A 2 -15.60 1.12 3.31
N ALA A 3 -14.40 1.24 2.72
CA ALA A 3 -14.25 1.69 1.34
C ALA A 3 -14.85 0.66 0.37
N PRO A 4 -15.42 1.07 -0.77
CA PRO A 4 -15.75 0.14 -1.84
C PRO A 4 -14.49 -0.59 -2.33
N PHE A 5 -14.59 -1.92 -2.54
CA PHE A 5 -13.45 -2.71 -2.96
C PHE A 5 -13.07 -2.41 -4.41
N GLY A 6 -11.88 -1.89 -4.60
CA GLY A 6 -11.31 -1.53 -5.88
C GLY A 6 -11.35 -0.02 -6.17
N ARG A 7 -10.68 0.36 -7.25
CA ARG A 7 -10.70 1.74 -7.73
C ARG A 7 -11.95 2.03 -8.55
N ARG A 8 -12.39 3.29 -8.52
CA ARG A 8 -13.54 3.80 -9.27
C ARG A 8 -13.09 4.92 -10.20
N LEU A 9 -13.78 5.06 -11.31
CA LEU A 9 -13.53 6.12 -12.26
C LEU A 9 -14.48 7.29 -11.97
N CYS A 10 -13.90 8.45 -11.63
CA CYS A 10 -14.62 9.67 -11.29
C CYS A 10 -14.35 10.76 -12.35
N GLU A 11 -15.34 11.58 -12.62
CA GLU A 11 -15.25 12.71 -13.53
C GLU A 11 -14.73 13.95 -12.80
N VAL A 12 -13.80 14.68 -13.40
CA VAL A 12 -13.36 16.00 -12.95
C VAL A 12 -14.47 16.98 -13.23
N THR A 13 -15.01 17.61 -12.18
CA THR A 13 -16.07 18.62 -12.31
C THR A 13 -15.57 20.05 -12.23
N GLU A 14 -14.44 20.25 -11.55
CA GLU A 14 -13.78 21.55 -11.41
C GLU A 14 -12.28 21.37 -11.21
N ASN A 15 -11.48 22.25 -11.80
CA ASN A 15 -10.04 22.35 -11.54
C ASN A 15 -9.60 23.80 -11.77
N ARG A 16 -9.60 24.60 -10.72
CA ARG A 16 -9.30 26.03 -10.80
C ARG A 16 -8.22 26.47 -9.82
N PRO A 17 -7.51 27.56 -10.12
CA PRO A 17 -6.59 28.16 -9.16
C PRO A 17 -7.30 28.56 -7.85
N SER A 18 -6.59 28.42 -6.73
CA SER A 18 -7.02 28.80 -5.39
C SER A 18 -5.78 29.22 -4.58
N GLY A 19 -5.32 30.46 -4.79
CA GLY A 19 -4.02 30.93 -4.30
C GLY A 19 -2.86 30.18 -4.93
N GLY A 20 -1.91 29.73 -4.13
CA GLY A 20 -0.78 28.89 -4.55
C GLY A 20 -1.15 27.43 -4.82
N TYR A 21 -2.44 27.09 -4.70
CA TYR A 21 -2.99 25.73 -4.88
C TYR A 21 -3.97 25.67 -6.04
N ARG A 22 -4.51 24.50 -6.27
CA ARG A 22 -5.69 24.28 -7.12
C ARG A 22 -6.79 23.62 -6.30
N LEU A 23 -8.01 24.13 -6.43
CA LEU A 23 -9.22 23.44 -5.97
C LEU A 23 -9.63 22.46 -7.07
N PHE A 24 -9.63 21.18 -6.73
CA PHE A 24 -9.86 20.07 -7.64
C PHE A 24 -11.05 19.26 -7.17
N SER A 25 -12.13 19.24 -7.97
CA SER A 25 -13.39 18.59 -7.59
C SER A 25 -13.69 17.40 -8.49
N LEU A 26 -14.10 16.31 -7.87
CA LEU A 26 -14.50 15.06 -8.53
C LEU A 26 -15.95 14.70 -8.19
N LEU A 27 -16.64 14.02 -9.10
CA LEU A 27 -17.92 13.37 -8.86
C LEU A 27 -17.72 11.86 -8.68
N ASP A 28 -17.85 11.37 -7.44
CA ASP A 28 -17.87 9.94 -7.13
C ASP A 28 -19.32 9.44 -7.05
N LYS A 29 -19.76 8.76 -8.10
CA LYS A 29 -21.16 8.28 -8.23
C LYS A 29 -21.45 7.09 -7.31
N ASN A 30 -20.44 6.36 -6.89
CA ASN A 30 -20.61 5.06 -6.21
C ASN A 30 -19.86 4.98 -4.87
N GLY A 31 -19.17 6.03 -4.46
CA GLY A 31 -18.45 6.07 -3.18
C GLY A 31 -19.30 6.60 -2.04
N PRO A 32 -18.98 6.23 -0.80
CA PRO A 32 -19.57 6.83 0.40
C PRO A 32 -19.03 8.24 0.64
N GLU A 33 -19.75 9.03 1.42
CA GLU A 33 -19.28 10.32 1.90
C GLU A 33 -18.08 10.12 2.85
N PRO A 34 -16.91 10.75 2.60
CA PRO A 34 -15.75 10.62 3.46
C PRO A 34 -15.90 11.38 4.78
N LEU A 35 -15.18 10.91 5.79
CA LEU A 35 -15.03 11.59 7.07
C LEU A 35 -13.76 12.45 7.07
N ALA A 36 -13.75 13.51 7.90
CA ALA A 36 -12.58 14.38 8.04
C ALA A 36 -11.35 13.61 8.56
N GLY A 37 -10.23 13.75 7.88
CA GLY A 37 -8.99 13.00 8.11
C GLY A 37 -8.76 11.88 7.10
N GLN A 38 -9.81 11.35 6.46
CA GLN A 38 -9.67 10.35 5.42
C GLN A 38 -9.11 10.95 4.12
N PHE A 39 -8.50 10.07 3.32
CA PHE A 39 -7.84 10.41 2.06
C PHE A 39 -8.25 9.46 0.92
N TYR A 40 -7.86 9.81 -0.27
CA TYR A 40 -8.03 8.99 -1.48
C TYR A 40 -6.68 8.84 -2.20
N MET A 41 -6.49 7.69 -2.86
CA MET A 41 -5.41 7.49 -3.82
C MET A 41 -5.94 7.85 -5.22
N LEU A 42 -5.30 8.82 -5.89
CA LEU A 42 -5.71 9.35 -7.19
C LEU A 42 -4.69 9.07 -8.28
N ALA A 43 -5.18 8.70 -9.48
CA ALA A 43 -4.38 8.58 -10.70
C ALA A 43 -5.25 8.92 -11.92
N THR A 44 -4.76 9.60 -12.95
CA THR A 44 -5.56 9.90 -14.15
C THR A 44 -5.89 8.63 -14.94
N GLU A 45 -7.03 8.60 -15.63
CA GLU A 45 -7.41 7.47 -16.49
C GLU A 45 -6.46 7.33 -17.69
N GLY A 46 -6.10 8.43 -18.32
CA GLY A 46 -5.20 8.46 -19.44
C GLY A 46 -3.96 9.29 -19.15
N HIS A 47 -2.90 9.07 -19.94
CA HIS A 47 -1.69 9.90 -19.91
C HIS A 47 -0.91 9.93 -18.57
N TRP A 48 -1.29 9.09 -17.58
CA TRP A 48 -0.53 8.96 -16.33
C TRP A 48 0.89 8.45 -16.59
N GLU A 49 1.09 7.70 -17.68
CA GLU A 49 2.35 7.02 -18.00
C GLU A 49 3.03 7.55 -19.28
N GLN A 50 2.60 8.68 -19.88
CA GLN A 50 3.04 9.07 -21.24
C GLN A 50 4.32 9.91 -21.32
N ASN A 51 4.85 10.45 -20.22
CA ASN A 51 6.06 11.29 -20.22
C ASN A 51 7.27 10.58 -19.63
N ALA A 52 8.49 11.01 -19.99
CA ALA A 52 9.74 10.50 -19.42
C ALA A 52 9.88 10.71 -17.89
N GLN A 53 9.10 11.61 -17.32
CA GLN A 53 9.00 11.89 -15.89
C GLN A 53 7.70 11.33 -15.27
N ARG A 54 7.18 10.25 -15.80
CA ARG A 54 5.89 9.66 -15.41
C ARG A 54 5.74 9.45 -13.92
N PRO A 55 4.60 9.82 -13.32
CA PRO A 55 4.18 9.20 -12.08
C PRO A 55 3.79 7.74 -12.36
N PHE A 56 4.30 6.81 -11.58
CA PHE A 56 3.90 5.41 -11.63
C PHE A 56 2.84 5.09 -10.56
N LEU A 57 3.08 5.57 -9.33
CA LEU A 57 2.19 5.35 -8.19
C LEU A 57 1.07 6.41 -8.14
N PRO A 58 -0.12 6.07 -7.63
CA PRO A 58 -1.16 7.07 -7.36
C PRO A 58 -0.74 8.04 -6.27
N ARG A 59 -1.44 9.18 -6.17
CA ARG A 59 -1.20 10.22 -5.15
C ARG A 59 -2.23 10.16 -4.05
N ALA A 60 -1.77 10.16 -2.80
CA ALA A 60 -2.62 10.26 -1.62
C ALA A 60 -3.01 11.72 -1.40
N LEU A 61 -4.30 12.03 -1.43
CA LEU A 61 -4.82 13.38 -1.21
C LEU A 61 -5.93 13.35 -0.16
N SER A 62 -5.82 14.23 0.84
CA SER A 62 -6.84 14.43 1.86
C SER A 62 -8.02 15.21 1.31
N VAL A 63 -9.24 14.85 1.73
CA VAL A 63 -10.45 15.54 1.31
C VAL A 63 -10.59 16.87 2.04
N ALA A 64 -10.74 17.97 1.29
CA ALA A 64 -10.92 19.32 1.83
C ALA A 64 -12.39 19.65 2.07
N ALA A 65 -13.27 19.18 1.19
CA ALA A 65 -14.70 19.35 1.33
C ALA A 65 -15.46 18.21 0.64
N THR A 66 -16.71 18.04 1.04
CA THR A 66 -17.65 17.11 0.40
C THR A 66 -19.02 17.77 0.33
N GLY A 67 -19.87 17.30 -0.58
CA GLY A 67 -21.22 17.77 -0.71
C GLY A 67 -22.09 16.84 -1.55
N PRO A 68 -23.43 16.89 -1.37
CA PRO A 68 -24.33 16.12 -2.21
C PRO A 68 -24.25 16.60 -3.66
N ALA A 69 -24.30 15.65 -4.59
CA ALA A 69 -24.46 15.90 -6.01
C ALA A 69 -25.72 15.17 -6.52
N ALA A 70 -26.23 15.53 -7.70
CA ALA A 70 -27.43 14.92 -8.26
C ALA A 70 -27.32 13.39 -8.43
N ALA A 71 -26.08 12.89 -8.58
CA ALA A 71 -25.78 11.46 -8.67
C ALA A 71 -24.46 11.16 -7.95
N GLY A 72 -24.50 10.95 -6.62
CA GLY A 72 -23.33 10.59 -5.83
C GLY A 72 -22.81 11.70 -4.91
N VAL A 73 -21.50 11.72 -4.66
CA VAL A 73 -20.82 12.62 -3.74
C VAL A 73 -19.79 13.46 -4.51
N ARG A 74 -19.82 14.77 -4.32
CA ARG A 74 -18.72 15.65 -4.76
C ARG A 74 -17.60 15.56 -3.74
N LEU A 75 -16.39 15.38 -4.22
CA LEU A 75 -15.16 15.35 -3.45
C LEU A 75 -14.28 16.52 -3.89
N ASP A 76 -13.93 17.39 -2.97
CA ASP A 76 -13.06 18.53 -3.22
C ASP A 76 -11.69 18.28 -2.57
N PHE A 77 -10.63 18.46 -3.35
CA PHE A 77 -9.25 18.33 -2.93
C PHE A 77 -8.51 19.65 -3.14
N LEU A 78 -7.51 19.90 -2.31
CA LEU A 78 -6.53 20.96 -2.53
C LEU A 78 -5.26 20.31 -3.06
N ILE A 79 -4.72 20.82 -4.17
CA ILE A 79 -3.53 20.25 -4.82
C ILE A 79 -2.48 21.33 -5.02
N GLU A 80 -1.23 21.01 -4.68
CA GLU A 80 -0.04 21.80 -5.04
C GLU A 80 0.77 21.01 -6.07
N GLY A 81 1.13 21.63 -7.18
CA GLY A 81 1.98 21.04 -8.22
C GLY A 81 3.44 21.06 -7.79
N ILE A 82 3.87 20.00 -7.10
CA ILE A 82 5.22 19.86 -6.55
C ILE A 82 6.00 18.69 -7.13
N GLY A 83 5.44 18.03 -8.14
CA GLY A 83 6.09 16.90 -8.79
C GLY A 83 5.17 16.20 -9.81
N PRO A 84 5.71 15.24 -10.59
CA PRO A 84 5.07 14.72 -11.81
C PRO A 84 3.62 14.28 -11.64
N GLY A 85 3.27 13.71 -10.49
CA GLY A 85 1.90 13.23 -10.23
C GLY A 85 0.92 14.35 -9.92
N THR A 86 1.30 15.27 -9.04
CA THR A 86 0.45 16.43 -8.70
C THR A 86 0.40 17.43 -9.86
N ASP A 87 1.49 17.62 -10.60
CA ASP A 87 1.51 18.44 -11.82
C ASP A 87 0.50 17.90 -12.83
N ARG A 88 0.50 16.57 -13.08
CA ARG A 88 -0.45 15.94 -13.99
C ARG A 88 -1.91 16.09 -13.55
N LEU A 89 -2.20 16.00 -12.24
CA LEU A 89 -3.54 16.26 -11.72
C LEU A 89 -3.94 17.75 -11.89
N CYS A 90 -2.98 18.67 -11.73
CA CYS A 90 -3.21 20.11 -11.95
C CYS A 90 -3.52 20.49 -13.40
N GLU A 91 -3.09 19.68 -14.39
CA GLU A 91 -3.33 19.88 -15.81
C GLU A 91 -4.71 19.42 -16.28
N LEU A 92 -5.42 18.60 -15.51
CA LEU A 92 -6.70 18.03 -15.92
C LEU A 92 -7.78 19.10 -16.08
N GLU A 93 -8.61 18.92 -17.11
CA GLU A 93 -9.78 19.77 -17.38
C GLU A 93 -11.09 19.10 -16.92
N PRO A 94 -12.13 19.89 -16.63
CA PRO A 94 -13.47 19.35 -16.39
C PRO A 94 -13.94 18.43 -17.54
N GLY A 95 -14.50 17.27 -17.17
CA GLY A 95 -14.89 16.21 -18.12
C GLY A 95 -13.84 15.10 -18.28
N GLU A 96 -12.57 15.33 -17.95
CA GLU A 96 -11.57 14.26 -17.86
C GLU A 96 -11.83 13.36 -16.66
N ARG A 97 -11.20 12.18 -16.62
CA ARG A 97 -11.50 11.16 -15.61
C ARG A 97 -10.28 10.77 -14.80
N VAL A 98 -10.54 10.45 -13.53
CA VAL A 98 -9.54 10.09 -12.51
C VAL A 98 -9.96 8.78 -11.84
N TRP A 99 -9.02 7.85 -11.75
CA TRP A 99 -9.15 6.69 -10.89
C TRP A 99 -9.00 7.10 -9.43
N VAL A 100 -9.97 6.75 -8.61
CA VAL A 100 -9.94 6.96 -7.17
C VAL A 100 -10.06 5.65 -6.42
N ASN A 101 -9.28 5.48 -5.35
CA ASN A 101 -9.44 4.42 -4.36
C ASN A 101 -9.60 5.09 -2.99
N GLY A 102 -10.71 4.84 -2.31
CA GLY A 102 -11.05 5.48 -1.03
C GLY A 102 -12.56 5.52 -0.76
N PRO A 103 -12.98 6.11 0.36
CA PRO A 103 -12.16 6.79 1.38
C PRO A 103 -11.30 5.80 2.17
N LEU A 104 -10.05 6.19 2.48
CA LEU A 104 -9.04 5.37 3.14
C LEU A 104 -8.59 6.01 4.46
N GLY A 105 -8.04 5.19 5.35
CA GLY A 105 -7.55 5.64 6.64
C GLY A 105 -8.67 5.90 7.65
N ASN A 106 -8.26 6.30 8.85
CA ASN A 106 -9.15 6.68 9.93
C ASN A 106 -9.56 8.17 9.84
N SER A 107 -10.41 8.61 10.76
CA SER A 107 -10.90 9.99 10.84
C SER A 107 -10.55 10.63 12.18
N PHE A 108 -10.62 11.96 12.24
CA PHE A 108 -10.54 12.69 13.49
C PHE A 108 -11.69 12.32 14.43
N SER A 109 -11.37 12.21 15.74
CA SER A 109 -12.34 11.97 16.81
C SER A 109 -12.99 13.30 17.26
N GLN A 110 -14.10 13.22 17.98
CA GLN A 110 -14.68 14.41 18.61
C GLN A 110 -13.84 14.84 19.83
N PRO A 111 -13.85 16.13 20.23
CA PRO A 111 -13.09 16.60 21.38
C PRO A 111 -13.35 15.81 22.68
N ARG A 112 -14.61 15.44 22.94
CA ARG A 112 -15.03 14.69 24.14
C ARG A 112 -14.50 13.26 24.17
N ASP A 113 -14.24 12.66 23.01
CA ASP A 113 -13.67 11.31 22.90
C ASP A 113 -12.17 11.30 23.23
N LEU A 114 -11.52 12.46 23.11
CA LEU A 114 -10.08 12.65 23.37
C LEU A 114 -9.81 13.17 24.78
N SER A 115 -10.69 14.04 25.28
CA SER A 115 -10.55 14.64 26.61
C SER A 115 -11.95 14.80 27.23
N PRO A 116 -12.31 13.99 28.24
CA PRO A 116 -13.57 14.14 28.97
C PRO A 116 -13.69 15.57 29.52
N GLY A 117 -14.76 16.28 29.14
CA GLY A 117 -14.97 17.68 29.53
C GLY A 117 -14.46 18.72 28.52
N ALA A 118 -13.81 18.31 27.43
CA ALA A 118 -13.45 19.24 26.35
C ALA A 118 -14.73 19.86 25.73
N ALA A 119 -14.76 21.19 25.69
CA ALA A 119 -15.91 21.94 25.18
C ALA A 119 -15.74 22.42 23.73
N GLY A 120 -14.51 22.37 23.17
CA GLY A 120 -14.21 22.92 21.85
C GLY A 120 -12.99 22.32 21.19
N ALA A 121 -12.64 22.85 20.02
CA ALA A 121 -11.53 22.42 19.19
C ALA A 121 -10.66 23.60 18.76
N ILE A 122 -9.35 23.36 18.64
CA ILE A 122 -8.39 24.27 18.05
C ILE A 122 -7.79 23.55 16.84
N LEU A 123 -8.03 24.07 15.63
CA LEU A 123 -7.48 23.55 14.40
C LEU A 123 -6.19 24.29 14.06
N VAL A 124 -5.11 23.56 13.82
CA VAL A 124 -3.79 24.12 13.50
C VAL A 124 -3.32 23.56 12.16
N GLY A 125 -3.36 24.38 11.12
CA GLY A 125 -3.02 23.96 9.75
C GLY A 125 -1.75 24.62 9.24
N GLY A 126 -0.91 23.88 8.52
CA GLY A 126 0.28 24.39 7.84
C GLY A 126 0.29 24.02 6.36
N GLY A 127 0.43 25.02 5.48
CA GLY A 127 0.47 24.82 4.04
C GLY A 127 -0.73 24.02 3.53
N ILE A 128 -0.51 23.04 2.67
CA ILE A 128 -1.58 22.18 2.11
C ILE A 128 -2.30 21.34 3.17
N GLY A 129 -1.73 21.16 4.36
CA GLY A 129 -2.37 20.46 5.49
C GLY A 129 -3.65 21.12 6.01
N ILE A 130 -4.01 22.30 5.50
CA ILE A 130 -5.32 22.92 5.77
C ILE A 130 -6.49 22.11 5.20
N ALA A 131 -6.29 21.30 4.15
CA ALA A 131 -7.33 20.57 3.45
C ALA A 131 -8.20 19.70 4.39
N PRO A 132 -7.68 18.70 5.12
CA PRO A 132 -8.50 17.86 5.99
C PRO A 132 -9.13 18.62 7.17
N LEU A 133 -8.52 19.74 7.58
CA LEU A 133 -9.04 20.61 8.65
C LEU A 133 -10.27 21.43 8.20
N ALA A 134 -10.37 21.76 6.91
CA ALA A 134 -11.54 22.42 6.37
C ALA A 134 -12.81 21.53 6.48
N LEU A 135 -12.67 20.25 6.12
CA LEU A 135 -13.74 19.28 6.28
C LEU A 135 -14.07 19.02 7.77
N LEU A 136 -13.04 18.95 8.63
CA LEU A 136 -13.19 18.78 10.08
C LEU A 136 -13.97 19.95 10.69
N ARG A 137 -13.63 21.19 10.33
CA ARG A 137 -14.32 22.38 10.79
C ARG A 137 -15.81 22.34 10.42
N ARG A 138 -16.13 21.99 9.17
CA ARG A 138 -17.53 21.84 8.73
C ARG A 138 -18.26 20.78 9.53
N SER A 139 -17.60 19.63 9.79
CA SER A 139 -18.15 18.56 10.62
C SER A 139 -18.41 19.00 12.06
N PHE A 140 -17.52 19.82 12.65
CA PHE A 140 -17.70 20.35 14.00
C PHE A 140 -18.77 21.44 14.05
N ALA A 141 -18.85 22.31 13.05
CA ALA A 141 -19.90 23.32 12.95
C ALA A 141 -21.30 22.69 12.87
N ALA A 142 -21.47 21.62 12.08
CA ALA A 142 -22.72 20.88 11.99
C ALA A 142 -23.17 20.23 13.32
N ARG A 143 -22.23 20.04 14.25
CA ARG A 143 -22.47 19.51 15.62
C ARG A 143 -22.46 20.57 16.71
N ASN A 144 -22.40 21.85 16.35
CA ASN A 144 -22.29 22.99 17.25
C ASN A 144 -21.09 22.90 18.20
N ILE A 145 -19.96 22.33 17.76
CA ILE A 145 -18.70 22.29 18.51
C ILE A 145 -17.95 23.60 18.28
N PRO A 146 -17.70 24.41 19.32
CA PRO A 146 -16.91 25.65 19.19
C PRO A 146 -15.54 25.34 18.63
N THR A 147 -15.15 26.07 17.58
CA THR A 147 -13.90 25.79 16.86
C THR A 147 -13.12 27.08 16.61
N ARG A 148 -11.84 27.10 16.97
CA ARG A 148 -10.88 28.15 16.65
C ARG A 148 -9.94 27.63 15.58
N VAL A 149 -9.55 28.48 14.63
CA VAL A 149 -8.74 28.10 13.46
C VAL A 149 -7.48 28.95 13.42
N LEU A 150 -6.32 28.29 13.40
CA LEU A 150 -5.00 28.86 13.24
C LEU A 150 -4.35 28.28 11.99
N LEU A 151 -3.99 29.10 11.01
CA LEU A 151 -3.39 28.62 9.76
C LEU A 151 -2.06 29.33 9.50
N GLY A 152 -1.06 28.57 9.06
CA GLY A 152 0.27 29.04 8.75
C GLY A 152 0.66 28.77 7.30
N PHE A 153 1.32 29.73 6.68
CA PHE A 153 1.79 29.67 5.31
C PHE A 153 3.21 30.22 5.22
N ARG A 154 3.95 29.85 4.18
CA ARG A 154 5.27 30.43 3.94
C ARG A 154 5.20 31.84 3.34
N ASP A 155 4.16 32.13 2.55
CA ASP A 155 4.00 33.40 1.84
C ASP A 155 2.53 33.74 1.57
N GLU A 156 2.28 34.97 1.07
CA GLU A 156 0.96 35.49 0.74
C GLU A 156 0.26 34.65 -0.34
N THR A 157 0.98 34.18 -1.36
CA THR A 157 0.38 33.39 -2.45
C THR A 157 -0.26 32.12 -1.92
N HIS A 158 0.40 31.43 -0.99
CA HIS A 158 -0.13 30.20 -0.37
C HIS A 158 -1.24 30.47 0.64
N SER A 159 -1.38 31.70 1.15
CA SER A 159 -2.54 32.08 1.97
C SER A 159 -3.81 32.35 1.15
N GLY A 160 -3.68 32.54 -0.16
CA GLY A 160 -4.82 32.68 -1.06
C GLY A 160 -5.68 31.43 -1.11
N GLY A 161 -6.97 31.59 -1.45
CA GLY A 161 -7.92 30.47 -1.53
C GLY A 161 -8.55 30.03 -0.21
N LEU A 162 -8.22 30.69 0.91
CA LEU A 162 -8.86 30.46 2.21
C LEU A 162 -10.37 30.68 2.17
N ASP A 163 -10.83 31.63 1.38
CA ASP A 163 -12.25 31.95 1.21
C ASP A 163 -13.04 30.76 0.67
N ASP A 164 -12.44 29.89 -0.13
CA ASP A 164 -13.07 28.69 -0.64
C ASP A 164 -13.36 27.65 0.46
N LEU A 165 -12.51 27.59 1.48
CA LEU A 165 -12.55 26.56 2.51
C LEU A 165 -13.00 27.07 3.89
N PHE A 166 -12.69 28.32 4.25
CA PHE A 166 -12.87 28.87 5.60
C PHE A 166 -13.66 30.17 5.67
N SER A 167 -14.39 30.56 4.61
CA SER A 167 -15.14 31.83 4.49
C SER A 167 -16.14 32.12 5.62
N CYS A 168 -16.57 31.10 6.35
CA CYS A 168 -17.61 31.23 7.38
C CYS A 168 -17.07 31.12 8.82
N CYS A 169 -15.79 31.38 9.05
CA CYS A 169 -15.22 31.40 10.40
C CYS A 169 -14.09 32.42 10.53
N GLU A 170 -13.84 32.85 11.76
CA GLU A 170 -12.65 33.63 12.09
C GLU A 170 -11.42 32.74 12.02
N VAL A 171 -10.42 33.16 11.26
CA VAL A 171 -9.13 32.48 11.11
C VAL A 171 -8.02 33.41 11.57
N LYS A 172 -7.13 32.94 12.46
CA LYS A 172 -5.89 33.63 12.75
C LYS A 172 -4.79 33.10 11.85
N LEU A 173 -4.11 33.99 11.15
CA LEU A 173 -3.09 33.68 10.16
C LEU A 173 -1.70 33.96 10.68
N ALA A 174 -0.73 33.14 10.27
CA ALA A 174 0.69 33.39 10.38
C ALA A 174 1.36 33.18 9.01
N SER A 175 2.36 34.02 8.68
CA SER A 175 3.20 33.82 7.50
C SER A 175 4.66 34.03 7.82
N GLU A 176 5.52 33.20 7.22
CA GLU A 176 6.96 33.30 7.47
C GLU A 176 7.56 34.60 6.89
N ASP A 177 7.02 35.07 5.77
CA ASP A 177 7.41 36.32 5.11
C ASP A 177 6.83 37.60 5.76
N GLY A 178 5.86 37.44 6.68
CA GLY A 178 5.23 38.53 7.41
C GLY A 178 4.22 39.36 6.62
N HIS A 179 3.83 38.96 5.41
CA HIS A 179 2.88 39.70 4.59
C HIS A 179 1.40 39.44 5.01
N VAL A 180 1.13 38.35 5.71
CA VAL A 180 -0.21 38.00 6.15
C VAL A 180 -0.25 37.58 7.63
N GLY A 181 -1.00 38.29 8.44
CA GLY A 181 -1.23 37.94 9.85
C GLY A 181 -0.01 38.12 10.76
N HIS A 182 0.26 37.16 11.61
CA HIS A 182 1.42 37.11 12.48
C HIS A 182 2.68 36.74 11.69
N THR A 183 3.76 37.52 11.87
CA THR A 183 5.06 37.18 11.29
C THR A 183 5.72 36.06 12.08
N GLY A 184 5.89 34.91 11.48
CA GLY A 184 6.45 33.73 12.11
C GLY A 184 5.61 32.45 11.87
N TYR A 185 5.65 31.52 12.81
CA TYR A 185 5.01 30.21 12.66
C TYR A 185 3.62 30.17 13.30
N VAL A 186 2.74 29.36 12.74
CA VAL A 186 1.40 29.09 13.32
C VAL A 186 1.48 28.54 14.75
N THR A 187 2.57 27.88 15.10
CA THR A 187 2.84 27.36 16.45
C THR A 187 3.05 28.47 17.49
N ASP A 188 3.44 29.68 17.07
CA ASP A 188 3.53 30.83 17.96
C ASP A 188 2.13 31.29 18.37
N LEU A 189 1.18 31.31 17.40
CA LEU A 189 -0.22 31.60 17.67
C LEU A 189 -0.87 30.54 18.59
N LEU A 190 -0.52 29.26 18.38
CA LEU A 190 -0.98 28.17 19.26
C LEU A 190 -0.48 28.38 20.69
N ARG A 191 0.81 28.68 20.87
CA ARG A 191 1.41 28.92 22.19
C ARG A 191 0.72 30.06 22.93
N VAL A 192 0.53 31.21 22.26
CA VAL A 192 -0.19 32.36 22.83
C VAL A 192 -1.63 31.99 23.21
N MET A 193 -2.31 31.23 22.36
CA MET A 193 -3.69 30.80 22.64
C MET A 193 -3.75 29.87 23.87
N LEU A 194 -2.82 28.93 24.00
CA LEU A 194 -2.77 28.00 25.12
C LEU A 194 -2.23 28.61 26.42
N ASP A 195 -1.55 29.78 26.37
CA ASP A 195 -1.13 30.55 27.54
C ASP A 195 -2.29 31.38 28.14
N GLY A 196 -3.35 31.62 27.37
CA GLY A 196 -4.54 32.35 27.82
C GLY A 196 -5.48 31.51 28.69
N ASN A 197 -6.41 32.17 29.42
CA ASN A 197 -7.41 31.52 30.27
C ASN A 197 -8.39 30.60 29.52
N ASP A 198 -8.44 30.70 28.21
CA ASP A 198 -9.31 29.91 27.32
C ASP A 198 -8.77 28.51 26.99
N ALA A 199 -7.53 28.18 27.41
CA ALA A 199 -6.82 26.94 27.07
C ALA A 199 -7.44 25.66 27.66
N ALA A 200 -8.14 25.79 28.78
CA ALA A 200 -8.52 24.64 29.63
C ALA A 200 -9.65 23.75 29.06
N SER A 201 -10.26 24.10 27.90
CA SER A 201 -11.46 23.40 27.44
C SER A 201 -11.42 22.90 25.98
N GLY A 202 -10.28 22.91 25.31
CA GLY A 202 -10.18 22.52 23.90
C GLY A 202 -9.19 21.39 23.64
N VAL A 203 -9.42 20.66 22.53
CA VAL A 203 -8.48 19.68 21.97
C VAL A 203 -7.86 20.28 20.71
N VAL A 204 -6.56 20.04 20.50
CA VAL A 204 -5.82 20.50 19.31
C VAL A 204 -5.87 19.45 18.22
N TYR A 205 -6.20 19.87 17.01
CA TYR A 205 -6.18 19.06 15.80
C TYR A 205 -5.23 19.69 14.80
N ALA A 206 -4.19 18.98 14.38
CA ALA A 206 -3.20 19.57 13.49
C ALA A 206 -2.95 18.72 12.23
N CYS A 207 -2.67 19.42 11.13
CA CYS A 207 -2.18 18.83 9.89
C CYS A 207 -1.24 19.84 9.19
N GLY A 208 -0.08 19.35 8.72
CA GLY A 208 0.93 20.16 8.06
C GLY A 208 2.30 19.51 8.03
N PRO A 209 3.36 20.24 7.71
CA PRO A 209 4.72 19.70 7.61
C PRO A 209 5.19 19.05 8.91
N PRO A 210 6.02 17.96 8.84
CA PRO A 210 6.49 17.25 10.02
C PRO A 210 7.09 18.14 11.13
N PRO A 211 7.95 19.14 10.85
CA PRO A 211 8.47 20.01 11.90
C PRO A 211 7.40 20.82 12.64
N MET A 212 6.30 21.20 11.94
CA MET A 212 5.16 21.86 12.57
C MET A 212 4.42 20.90 13.50
N LEU A 213 4.18 19.66 13.07
CA LEU A 213 3.50 18.64 13.87
C LEU A 213 4.30 18.30 15.13
N ASP A 214 5.62 18.15 15.03
CA ASP A 214 6.53 17.95 16.16
C ASP A 214 6.46 19.13 17.17
N ALA A 215 6.37 20.35 16.67
CA ALA A 215 6.23 21.54 17.52
C ALA A 215 4.85 21.59 18.20
N VAL A 216 3.76 21.24 17.49
CA VAL A 216 2.41 21.15 18.07
C VAL A 216 2.36 20.08 19.16
N GLU A 217 2.90 18.88 18.91
CA GLU A 217 2.99 17.81 19.90
C GLU A 217 3.68 18.27 21.18
N ARG A 218 4.85 18.88 21.03
CA ARG A 218 5.62 19.39 22.17
C ARG A 218 4.86 20.46 22.95
N ILE A 219 4.24 21.43 22.27
CA ILE A 219 3.46 22.50 22.92
C ILE A 219 2.27 21.91 23.67
N CYS A 220 1.53 20.99 23.05
CA CYS A 220 0.40 20.33 23.70
C CYS A 220 0.83 19.52 24.93
N GLY A 221 1.96 18.80 24.84
CA GLY A 221 2.54 18.06 25.96
C GLY A 221 2.97 18.98 27.13
N GLU A 222 3.64 20.11 26.83
CA GLU A 222 4.02 21.13 27.83
C GLU A 222 2.80 21.74 28.54
N LYS A 223 1.66 21.87 27.85
CA LYS A 223 0.43 22.47 28.37
C LYS A 223 -0.58 21.46 28.93
N GLY A 224 -0.33 20.16 28.79
CA GLY A 224 -1.26 19.10 29.20
C GLY A 224 -2.57 19.09 28.39
N VAL A 225 -2.54 19.55 27.13
CA VAL A 225 -3.70 19.61 26.23
C VAL A 225 -3.66 18.41 25.29
N GLY A 226 -4.81 17.70 25.18
CA GLY A 226 -4.93 16.58 24.24
C GLY A 226 -4.84 17.04 22.79
N CYS A 227 -4.19 16.25 21.92
CA CYS A 227 -4.14 16.55 20.49
C CYS A 227 -4.27 15.31 19.61
N GLN A 228 -4.70 15.53 18.36
CA GLN A 228 -4.62 14.59 17.24
C GLN A 228 -3.87 15.24 16.08
N LEU A 229 -3.00 14.46 15.44
CA LEU A 229 -2.19 14.89 14.31
C LEU A 229 -2.54 14.07 13.09
N ALA A 230 -2.81 14.71 11.95
CA ALA A 230 -2.86 14.03 10.65
C ALA A 230 -1.45 14.05 10.06
N MET A 231 -0.83 12.88 9.98
CA MET A 231 0.56 12.70 9.54
C MET A 231 0.63 12.32 8.07
N GLU A 232 1.73 12.69 7.43
CA GLU A 232 2.05 12.33 6.06
C GLU A 232 3.23 11.35 6.01
N SER A 233 3.17 10.44 5.03
CA SER A 233 4.26 9.53 4.68
C SER A 233 4.11 9.08 3.23
N PRO A 234 5.19 8.76 2.51
CA PRO A 234 5.10 8.21 1.17
C PRO A 234 4.21 6.98 1.10
N MET A 235 3.19 7.00 0.24
CA MET A 235 2.22 5.92 0.07
C MET A 235 2.24 5.40 -1.36
N ALA A 236 2.29 4.06 -1.51
CA ALA A 236 2.14 3.42 -2.81
C ALA A 236 0.74 2.83 -3.01
N CYS A 237 0.19 2.13 -2.02
CA CYS A 237 -1.06 1.39 -2.17
C CYS A 237 -2.28 2.02 -1.47
N GLY A 238 -2.10 2.68 -0.34
CA GLY A 238 -3.18 3.28 0.46
C GLY A 238 -4.00 2.30 1.32
N PHE A 239 -3.82 0.98 1.19
CA PHE A 239 -4.62 -0.04 1.90
C PHE A 239 -3.79 -1.10 2.65
N GLY A 240 -2.54 -0.78 3.03
CA GLY A 240 -1.72 -1.62 3.91
C GLY A 240 -0.81 -2.63 3.23
N ALA A 241 -0.94 -2.89 1.93
CA ALA A 241 -0.22 -3.96 1.25
C ALA A 241 1.30 -3.74 1.11
N CYS A 242 1.75 -2.51 0.83
CA CYS A 242 3.15 -2.23 0.49
C CYS A 242 4.07 -2.00 1.70
N PHE A 243 3.55 -1.68 2.88
CA PHE A 243 4.30 -1.32 4.10
C PHE A 243 5.23 -0.10 3.94
N GLY A 244 5.00 0.76 2.93
CA GLY A 244 5.81 1.94 2.65
C GLY A 244 5.58 3.09 3.63
N CYS A 245 4.31 3.33 4.02
CA CYS A 245 3.87 4.45 4.86
C CYS A 245 4.11 4.20 6.36
N ALA A 246 5.28 3.67 6.70
CA ALA A 246 5.62 3.29 8.07
C ALA A 246 6.07 4.49 8.91
N VAL A 247 5.53 4.63 10.12
CA VAL A 247 5.94 5.61 11.12
C VAL A 247 6.22 4.92 12.46
N PRO A 248 7.16 5.40 13.28
CA PRO A 248 7.48 4.80 14.57
C PRO A 248 6.27 4.78 15.51
N LYS A 249 6.07 3.64 16.21
CA LYS A 249 5.06 3.49 17.30
C LYS A 249 5.70 3.68 18.67
N ALA A 250 4.92 4.13 19.62
CA ALA A 250 5.25 3.98 21.02
C ALA A 250 5.43 2.49 21.38
N GLY A 251 6.41 2.17 22.20
CA GLY A 251 6.73 0.78 22.55
C GLY A 251 7.51 0.00 21.47
N GLY A 252 7.88 0.65 20.37
CA GLY A 252 8.69 0.07 19.29
C GLY A 252 7.88 -0.44 18.09
N GLY A 253 8.59 -0.70 16.99
CA GLY A 253 7.98 -1.08 15.72
C GLY A 253 7.41 0.10 14.94
N TYR A 254 6.55 -0.19 13.97
CA TYR A 254 6.00 0.80 13.04
C TYR A 254 4.49 0.60 12.83
N ALA A 255 3.77 1.71 12.72
CA ALA A 255 2.40 1.76 12.21
C ALA A 255 2.39 2.05 10.71
N ARG A 256 1.33 1.63 10.02
CA ARG A 256 1.09 1.95 8.60
C ARG A 256 0.04 3.04 8.51
N LEU A 257 0.43 4.28 8.21
CA LEU A 257 -0.48 5.43 8.21
C LEU A 257 -1.72 5.24 7.32
N CYS A 258 -1.63 4.46 6.26
CA CYS A 258 -2.78 4.23 5.37
C CYS A 258 -3.88 3.32 5.97
N VAL A 259 -3.57 2.56 7.02
CA VAL A 259 -4.51 1.62 7.68
C VAL A 259 -4.72 1.99 9.15
N ASP A 260 -3.62 2.33 9.83
CA ASP A 260 -3.59 2.63 11.26
C ASP A 260 -3.76 4.14 11.55
N GLY A 261 -3.64 5.01 10.53
CA GLY A 261 -3.78 6.46 10.53
C GLY A 261 -4.69 6.94 9.39
N PRO A 262 -4.44 8.12 8.79
CA PRO A 262 -3.32 9.06 9.04
C PRO A 262 -3.45 9.89 10.31
N VAL A 263 -4.61 9.88 10.96
CA VAL A 263 -4.87 10.60 12.20
C VAL A 263 -4.41 9.78 13.39
N VAL A 264 -3.46 10.32 14.16
CA VAL A 264 -2.82 9.64 15.29
C VAL A 264 -2.85 10.50 16.54
N ARG A 265 -2.68 9.88 17.71
CA ARG A 265 -2.44 10.55 18.98
C ARG A 265 -0.96 10.43 19.33
N PRO A 266 -0.23 11.54 19.50
CA PRO A 266 1.12 11.47 20.02
C PRO A 266 1.11 11.13 21.51
N LEU A 267 2.12 10.37 21.95
CA LEU A 267 2.29 10.04 23.37
C LEU A 267 3.44 10.83 23.99
N PRO A 268 3.31 11.25 25.26
CA PRO A 268 4.41 11.87 25.99
C PRO A 268 5.65 10.96 25.97
N GLY A 269 6.78 11.51 25.51
CA GLY A 269 8.03 10.74 25.40
C GLY A 269 8.31 10.16 24.01
N GLY A 270 7.46 10.46 23.03
CA GLY A 270 7.62 10.10 21.62
C GLY A 270 6.90 8.84 21.20
N GLY A 271 6.63 8.75 19.91
CA GLY A 271 5.83 7.69 19.30
C GLY A 271 4.34 8.02 19.29
N ILE A 272 3.58 7.22 18.55
CA ILE A 272 2.15 7.42 18.36
C ILE A 272 1.33 6.35 19.05
N ASP A 273 0.18 6.76 19.60
CA ASP A 273 -0.91 5.89 19.99
C ASP A 273 -1.93 5.83 18.84
N LEU A 274 -2.29 4.64 18.46
CA LEU A 274 -3.26 4.39 17.38
C LEU A 274 -4.71 4.36 17.89
N GLY A 275 -4.91 4.46 19.21
CA GLY A 275 -6.20 4.22 19.87
C GLY A 275 -6.61 2.74 19.82
N ASP A 276 -7.76 2.44 20.41
CA ASP A 276 -8.37 1.10 20.37
C ASP A 276 -8.98 0.86 18.96
N HIS A 277 -8.13 0.64 17.97
CA HIS A 277 -8.60 0.00 16.75
C HIS A 277 -8.68 -1.50 17.03
N PRO A 278 -9.82 -2.15 16.84
CA PRO A 278 -9.90 -3.60 16.98
C PRO A 278 -8.89 -4.22 16.00
N GLU A 279 -7.81 -4.80 16.55
CA GLU A 279 -6.84 -5.57 15.74
C GLU A 279 -7.50 -6.80 15.14
N GLU A 280 -8.65 -7.21 15.69
CA GLU A 280 -9.42 -8.38 15.28
C GLU A 280 -10.72 -7.98 14.59
N LEU A 281 -10.87 -8.44 13.34
CA LEU A 281 -12.18 -8.53 12.72
C LEU A 281 -13.02 -9.56 13.48
N PRO A 282 -14.33 -9.35 13.68
CA PRO A 282 -15.17 -10.35 14.31
C PRO A 282 -15.12 -11.66 13.53
N HIS A 283 -14.62 -12.73 14.18
CA HIS A 283 -14.61 -14.07 13.60
C HIS A 283 -16.06 -14.53 13.34
N ARG A 284 -16.38 -14.79 12.07
CA ARG A 284 -17.57 -15.56 11.72
C ARG A 284 -17.19 -17.05 11.83
N GLY A 285 -17.57 -17.69 12.91
CA GLY A 285 -17.40 -19.13 13.06
C GLY A 285 -18.13 -19.89 11.94
N GLY A 286 -17.40 -20.77 11.24
CA GLY A 286 -17.92 -21.82 10.38
C GLY A 286 -18.34 -21.37 8.97
N GLY A 287 -17.39 -21.32 8.05
CA GLY A 287 -17.64 -21.24 6.61
C GLY A 287 -17.08 -22.45 5.90
N GLY A 288 -17.94 -23.31 5.37
CA GLY A 288 -17.53 -24.32 4.41
C GLY A 288 -16.92 -23.66 3.18
N ALA A 289 -15.89 -24.30 2.60
CA ALA A 289 -15.23 -23.88 1.38
C ALA A 289 -16.26 -23.49 0.30
N ARG A 290 -16.36 -22.18 0.03
CA ARG A 290 -17.10 -21.67 -1.13
C ARG A 290 -16.10 -21.58 -2.29
N SER A 291 -16.33 -22.39 -3.32
CA SER A 291 -15.63 -22.32 -4.58
C SER A 291 -15.65 -20.89 -5.11
N ALA A 292 -14.48 -20.30 -5.33
CA ALA A 292 -14.35 -19.05 -6.07
C ALA A 292 -14.90 -19.29 -7.49
N THR A 293 -15.97 -18.59 -7.84
CA THR A 293 -16.51 -18.61 -9.21
C THR A 293 -15.59 -17.72 -10.06
N GLY A 294 -14.63 -18.36 -10.75
CA GLY A 294 -13.85 -17.71 -11.80
C GLY A 294 -14.75 -17.29 -12.97
N PRO A 295 -14.30 -16.38 -13.86
CA PRO A 295 -15.03 -16.01 -15.06
C PRO A 295 -15.40 -17.28 -15.84
N ALA A 296 -16.68 -17.41 -16.20
CA ALA A 296 -17.21 -18.56 -16.92
C ALA A 296 -16.44 -18.75 -18.24
N GLY A 297 -15.73 -19.88 -18.39
CA GLY A 297 -15.08 -20.23 -19.66
C GLY A 297 -13.65 -20.80 -19.58
N SER A 298 -12.89 -20.59 -18.50
CA SER A 298 -11.57 -21.21 -18.31
C SER A 298 -11.70 -22.52 -17.51
N GLY A 299 -11.23 -23.63 -18.07
CA GLY A 299 -11.09 -24.88 -17.31
C GLY A 299 -10.16 -24.65 -16.10
N THR A 300 -10.38 -25.40 -15.01
CA THR A 300 -9.51 -25.39 -13.83
C THR A 300 -8.06 -25.73 -14.22
N ILE A 301 -7.11 -25.11 -13.54
CA ILE A 301 -5.67 -25.36 -13.71
C ILE A 301 -5.22 -26.18 -12.51
N ASP A 302 -4.63 -27.37 -12.76
CA ASP A 302 -3.91 -28.10 -11.72
C ASP A 302 -2.51 -27.50 -11.55
N PHE A 303 -2.20 -27.08 -10.35
CA PHE A 303 -0.88 -26.59 -9.98
C PHE A 303 -0.35 -27.37 -8.77
N CYS A 304 0.50 -28.35 -9.02
CA CYS A 304 1.05 -29.24 -7.98
C CYS A 304 -0.04 -29.94 -7.13
N GLY A 305 -1.14 -30.36 -7.75
CA GLY A 305 -2.29 -30.96 -7.07
C GLY A 305 -3.27 -29.96 -6.44
N ILE A 306 -3.09 -28.67 -6.68
CA ILE A 306 -4.00 -27.61 -6.22
C ILE A 306 -4.82 -27.12 -7.41
N GLU A 307 -6.15 -27.27 -7.34
CA GLU A 307 -7.06 -26.77 -8.38
C GLU A 307 -7.24 -25.25 -8.26
N LEU A 308 -6.96 -24.54 -9.35
CA LEU A 308 -7.07 -23.07 -9.44
C LEU A 308 -8.07 -22.66 -10.52
N ALA A 309 -8.89 -21.65 -10.24
CA ALA A 309 -9.92 -21.17 -11.17
C ALA A 309 -9.36 -20.44 -12.41
N HIS A 310 -8.16 -19.89 -12.31
CA HIS A 310 -7.47 -19.14 -13.38
C HIS A 310 -5.97 -19.02 -13.08
N PRO A 311 -5.10 -18.65 -14.06
CA PRO A 311 -3.65 -18.68 -13.87
C PRO A 311 -3.06 -17.52 -13.04
N VAL A 312 -3.88 -16.61 -12.48
CA VAL A 312 -3.39 -15.39 -11.86
C VAL A 312 -3.45 -15.46 -10.34
N ILE A 313 -2.29 -15.25 -9.69
CA ILE A 313 -2.12 -15.17 -8.23
C ILE A 313 -1.44 -13.84 -7.85
N ASN A 314 -1.34 -13.52 -6.56
CA ASN A 314 -0.51 -12.39 -6.12
C ASN A 314 0.94 -12.81 -5.90
N ALA A 315 1.89 -11.91 -6.13
CA ALA A 315 3.27 -12.09 -5.67
C ALA A 315 3.34 -11.87 -4.14
N SER A 316 4.17 -12.66 -3.45
CA SER A 316 4.38 -12.54 -2.00
C SER A 316 4.70 -11.10 -1.57
N GLY A 317 4.01 -10.60 -0.55
CA GLY A 317 4.24 -9.29 0.04
C GLY A 317 3.74 -8.09 -0.77
N THR A 318 2.93 -8.32 -1.82
CA THR A 318 2.35 -7.27 -2.67
C THR A 318 0.84 -7.09 -2.50
N PHE A 319 0.22 -7.97 -1.73
CA PHE A 319 -1.16 -7.89 -1.29
C PHE A 319 -1.24 -8.39 0.15
N ASP A 320 -1.85 -7.61 1.04
CA ASP A 320 -2.09 -8.00 2.44
C ASP A 320 -3.61 -8.20 2.61
N ALA A 321 -4.05 -9.46 2.58
CA ALA A 321 -5.47 -9.79 2.63
C ALA A 321 -6.13 -9.36 3.96
N ILE A 322 -5.39 -9.41 5.07
CA ILE A 322 -5.89 -8.98 6.38
C ILE A 322 -6.10 -7.46 6.40
N ALA A 323 -5.10 -6.69 5.95
CA ALA A 323 -5.22 -5.25 5.86
C ALA A 323 -6.29 -4.82 4.83
N ALA A 324 -6.34 -5.47 3.67
CA ALA A 324 -7.35 -5.20 2.65
C ALA A 324 -8.78 -5.47 3.19
N ARG A 325 -8.99 -6.54 3.96
CA ARG A 325 -10.28 -6.82 4.58
C ARG A 325 -10.67 -5.77 5.62
N ARG A 326 -9.71 -5.23 6.39
CA ARG A 326 -9.96 -4.10 7.31
C ARG A 326 -10.45 -2.85 6.56
N VAL A 327 -9.93 -2.61 5.35
CA VAL A 327 -10.28 -1.44 4.53
C VAL A 327 -11.58 -1.63 3.76
N TYR A 328 -11.75 -2.79 3.10
CA TYR A 328 -12.84 -3.04 2.15
C TYR A 328 -13.96 -3.93 2.73
N GLY A 329 -13.77 -4.47 3.93
CA GLY A 329 -14.74 -5.37 4.55
C GLY A 329 -14.85 -6.71 3.84
N ASP A 330 -16.00 -7.37 4.03
CA ASP A 330 -16.28 -8.71 3.46
C ASP A 330 -16.45 -8.70 1.94
N ALA A 331 -16.59 -7.53 1.29
CA ALA A 331 -16.59 -7.41 -0.17
C ALA A 331 -15.31 -8.00 -0.80
N LEU A 332 -14.20 -7.99 -0.06
CA LEU A 332 -12.97 -8.68 -0.47
C LEU A 332 -13.16 -10.20 -0.60
N LEU A 333 -13.89 -10.82 0.34
CA LEU A 333 -14.13 -12.28 0.34
C LEU A 333 -15.13 -12.69 -0.74
N GLU A 334 -16.09 -11.82 -1.07
CA GLU A 334 -17.10 -12.06 -2.10
C GLU A 334 -16.50 -12.02 -3.52
N SER A 335 -15.44 -11.23 -3.71
CA SER A 335 -14.76 -11.03 -5.01
C SER A 335 -13.24 -11.01 -4.83
N PHE A 336 -12.68 -12.13 -4.36
CA PHE A 336 -11.23 -12.21 -4.13
C PHE A 336 -10.47 -12.20 -5.47
N PRO A 337 -9.47 -11.32 -5.66
CA PRO A 337 -8.93 -11.02 -7.00
C PRO A 337 -7.94 -12.05 -7.55
N PHE A 338 -7.65 -13.14 -6.81
CA PHE A 338 -6.62 -14.12 -7.17
C PHE A 338 -7.16 -15.55 -7.05
N ALA A 339 -6.63 -16.48 -7.85
CA ALA A 339 -6.97 -17.91 -7.78
C ALA A 339 -6.31 -18.64 -6.61
N ALA A 340 -5.22 -18.12 -6.07
CA ALA A 340 -4.60 -18.51 -4.80
C ALA A 340 -3.99 -17.28 -4.15
N PHE A 341 -3.84 -17.30 -2.84
CA PHE A 341 -3.21 -16.22 -2.08
C PHE A 341 -1.82 -16.63 -1.58
N VAL A 342 -0.80 -15.84 -1.95
CA VAL A 342 0.55 -15.97 -1.41
C VAL A 342 0.74 -14.95 -0.30
N SER A 343 0.98 -15.44 0.93
CA SER A 343 1.13 -14.59 2.10
C SER A 343 2.36 -13.68 2.01
N LYS A 344 2.39 -12.65 2.87
CA LYS A 344 3.65 -11.98 3.14
C LYS A 344 4.65 -12.96 3.72
N THR A 345 5.92 -12.86 3.29
CA THR A 345 6.98 -13.73 3.79
C THR A 345 7.13 -13.60 5.29
N ILE A 346 7.05 -14.72 6.01
CA ILE A 346 7.31 -14.81 7.44
C ILE A 346 8.70 -15.36 7.73
N THR A 347 9.22 -15.04 8.91
CA THR A 347 10.52 -15.49 9.42
C THR A 347 10.32 -16.26 10.73
N PRO A 348 11.29 -17.05 11.20
CA PRO A 348 11.18 -17.79 12.47
C PRO A 348 10.81 -16.85 13.64
N GLU A 349 11.51 -15.72 13.71
CA GLU A 349 11.31 -14.69 14.73
C GLU A 349 10.65 -13.43 14.13
N PRO A 350 9.96 -12.60 14.95
CA PRO A 350 9.35 -11.35 14.50
C PRO A 350 10.38 -10.37 13.93
N ARG A 351 9.97 -9.60 12.91
CA ARG A 351 10.78 -8.52 12.32
C ARG A 351 9.98 -7.23 12.23
N VAL A 352 10.59 -6.12 12.62
CA VAL A 352 9.96 -4.78 12.53
C VAL A 352 10.09 -4.15 11.14
N GLY A 353 10.99 -4.67 10.31
CA GLY A 353 11.34 -4.09 9.01
C GLY A 353 12.38 -2.98 9.09
N ASN A 354 12.74 -2.45 7.94
CA ASN A 354 13.75 -1.39 7.81
C ASN A 354 13.22 -0.05 8.31
N LYS A 355 14.13 0.89 8.57
CA LYS A 355 13.76 2.28 8.86
C LYS A 355 13.05 2.92 7.66
N PRO A 356 12.09 3.81 7.84
CA PRO A 356 11.58 4.68 6.78
C PRO A 356 12.71 5.66 6.33
N GLN A 357 12.76 6.07 5.12
CA GLN A 357 11.92 5.90 3.95
C GLN A 357 12.16 4.54 3.27
N ARG A 358 11.08 3.80 2.99
CA ARG A 358 11.16 2.41 2.49
C ARG A 358 10.85 2.25 1.01
N ILE A 359 10.28 3.26 0.37
CA ILE A 359 9.85 3.22 -1.03
C ILE A 359 10.32 4.47 -1.76
N TRP A 360 10.68 4.28 -3.03
CA TRP A 360 11.03 5.35 -3.97
C TRP A 360 10.40 5.06 -5.33
N GLU A 361 9.65 6.02 -5.86
CA GLU A 361 9.02 5.90 -7.17
C GLU A 361 10.06 6.06 -8.28
N THR A 362 9.89 5.31 -9.36
CA THR A 362 10.65 5.43 -10.61
C THR A 362 9.70 5.59 -11.80
N PRO A 363 10.15 6.05 -12.98
CA PRO A 363 9.26 6.31 -14.12
C PRO A 363 8.41 5.12 -14.57
N ALA A 364 8.84 3.89 -14.31
CA ALA A 364 8.12 2.67 -14.72
C ALA A 364 8.12 1.60 -13.62
N GLY A 365 8.01 2.04 -12.36
CA GLY A 365 7.99 1.12 -11.23
C GLY A 365 8.36 1.80 -9.91
N MET A 366 8.94 1.03 -9.01
CA MET A 366 9.38 1.51 -7.71
C MET A 366 10.56 0.71 -7.18
N ILE A 367 11.39 1.36 -6.37
CA ILE A 367 12.41 0.71 -5.54
C ILE A 367 11.85 0.60 -4.12
N ASN A 368 12.00 -0.56 -3.50
CA ASN A 368 11.56 -0.77 -2.13
C ASN A 368 12.65 -1.42 -1.26
N SER A 369 12.64 -1.08 0.01
CA SER A 369 13.46 -1.73 1.05
C SER A 369 12.62 -1.86 2.32
N ILE A 370 11.72 -2.83 2.33
CA ILE A 370 10.72 -3.00 3.40
C ILE A 370 11.30 -3.71 4.63
N GLY A 371 12.20 -4.69 4.44
CA GLY A 371 12.86 -5.43 5.51
C GLY A 371 12.00 -6.52 6.16
N LEU A 372 10.98 -7.02 5.46
CA LEU A 372 10.11 -8.13 5.86
C LEU A 372 9.48 -7.98 7.25
N PRO A 373 8.76 -6.88 7.56
CA PRO A 373 8.02 -6.80 8.83
C PRO A 373 7.00 -7.93 8.90
N ASN A 374 7.05 -8.72 9.98
CA ASN A 374 6.14 -9.84 10.22
C ASN A 374 6.17 -10.22 11.71
N LYS A 375 5.19 -11.00 12.15
CA LYS A 375 5.01 -11.41 13.57
C LYS A 375 5.82 -12.66 13.96
N GLY A 376 6.67 -13.18 13.08
CA GLY A 376 7.34 -14.45 13.25
C GLY A 376 6.39 -15.65 13.11
N LEU A 377 6.93 -16.86 13.21
CA LEU A 377 6.13 -18.09 13.07
C LEU A 377 4.99 -18.18 14.08
N GLU A 378 5.29 -17.95 15.36
CA GLU A 378 4.29 -18.10 16.44
C GLU A 378 3.17 -17.05 16.32
N GLY A 379 3.51 -15.79 16.02
CA GLY A 379 2.54 -14.73 15.79
C GLY A 379 1.68 -15.00 14.55
N PHE A 380 2.28 -15.48 13.48
CA PHE A 380 1.56 -15.86 12.27
C PHE A 380 0.55 -16.99 12.54
N LEU A 381 0.97 -18.07 13.20
CA LEU A 381 0.08 -19.21 13.52
C LEU A 381 -1.07 -18.82 14.44
N ARG A 382 -0.82 -17.94 15.40
CA ARG A 382 -1.83 -17.52 16.38
C ARG A 382 -2.81 -16.47 15.84
N GLU A 383 -2.33 -15.51 15.06
CA GLU A 383 -3.06 -14.28 14.73
C GLU A 383 -3.43 -14.17 13.25
N ASP A 384 -2.49 -14.50 12.34
CA ASP A 384 -2.68 -14.27 10.92
C ASP A 384 -3.33 -15.48 10.23
N LEU A 385 -2.87 -16.70 10.52
CA LEU A 385 -3.36 -17.93 9.88
C LEU A 385 -4.87 -18.12 10.04
N PRO A 386 -5.49 -17.93 11.23
CA PRO A 386 -6.94 -18.06 11.37
C PRO A 386 -7.73 -17.12 10.45
N GLN A 387 -7.26 -15.87 10.27
CA GLN A 387 -7.90 -14.91 9.39
C GLN A 387 -7.68 -15.25 7.90
N LEU A 388 -6.50 -15.74 7.54
CA LEU A 388 -6.18 -16.15 6.17
C LEU A 388 -6.90 -17.44 5.76
N ALA A 389 -7.24 -18.32 6.70
CA ALA A 389 -8.03 -19.52 6.46
C ALA A 389 -9.49 -19.21 6.06
N GLU A 390 -9.98 -17.99 6.29
CA GLU A 390 -11.30 -17.55 5.84
C GLU A 390 -11.34 -17.12 4.36
N LEU A 391 -10.17 -17.01 3.69
CA LEU A 391 -10.12 -16.67 2.27
C LEU A 391 -10.75 -17.76 1.41
N PRO A 392 -11.48 -17.39 0.32
CA PRO A 392 -12.18 -18.36 -0.53
C PRO A 392 -11.26 -19.06 -1.54
N VAL A 393 -9.95 -19.02 -1.33
CA VAL A 393 -8.93 -19.55 -2.25
C VAL A 393 -7.80 -20.26 -1.49
N PRO A 394 -7.05 -21.18 -2.14
CA PRO A 394 -5.91 -21.84 -1.53
C PRO A 394 -4.86 -20.86 -0.99
N LEU A 395 -4.31 -21.19 0.19
CA LEU A 395 -3.28 -20.40 0.86
C LEU A 395 -1.88 -20.97 0.61
N ILE A 396 -0.99 -20.16 0.03
CA ILE A 396 0.44 -20.44 -0.12
C ILE A 396 1.18 -19.56 0.90
N VAL A 397 1.91 -20.18 1.83
CA VAL A 397 2.65 -19.40 2.85
C VAL A 397 4.09 -19.20 2.40
N SER A 398 4.49 -17.94 2.23
CA SER A 398 5.87 -17.57 1.89
C SER A 398 6.72 -17.49 3.15
N VAL A 399 7.90 -18.14 3.15
CA VAL A 399 8.81 -18.20 4.30
C VAL A 399 10.22 -17.80 3.90
N MET A 400 10.98 -17.24 4.84
CA MET A 400 12.40 -16.94 4.70
C MET A 400 13.13 -17.21 6.00
N ALA A 401 14.34 -17.77 5.87
CA ALA A 401 15.23 -18.03 6.99
C ALA A 401 16.69 -17.81 6.57
N THR A 402 17.59 -17.81 7.55
CA THR A 402 19.03 -17.58 7.34
C THR A 402 19.85 -18.87 7.35
N GLY A 403 19.24 -20.02 7.64
CA GLY A 403 19.89 -21.33 7.68
C GLY A 403 18.93 -22.49 7.55
N HIS A 404 19.48 -23.68 7.31
CA HIS A 404 18.71 -24.92 7.08
C HIS A 404 17.79 -25.28 8.27
N GLU A 405 18.27 -25.14 9.51
CA GLU A 405 17.49 -25.45 10.71
C GLU A 405 16.27 -24.55 10.87
N GLU A 406 16.42 -23.25 10.59
CA GLU A 406 15.32 -22.30 10.64
C GLU A 406 14.28 -22.56 9.55
N PHE A 407 14.72 -22.89 8.30
CA PHE A 407 13.82 -23.33 7.26
C PHE A 407 13.09 -24.62 7.64
N ALA A 408 13.80 -25.59 8.24
CA ALA A 408 13.20 -26.85 8.70
C ALA A 408 12.13 -26.61 9.75
N ARG A 409 12.35 -25.70 10.72
CA ARG A 409 11.36 -25.30 11.72
C ARG A 409 10.09 -24.74 11.06
N LEU A 410 10.24 -23.80 10.10
CA LEU A 410 9.12 -23.18 9.38
C LEU A 410 8.34 -24.22 8.56
N VAL A 411 9.05 -25.03 7.77
CA VAL A 411 8.43 -26.03 6.88
C VAL A 411 7.71 -27.12 7.68
N THR A 412 8.29 -27.59 8.79
CA THR A 412 7.63 -28.58 9.66
C THR A 412 6.36 -28.02 10.28
N ALA A 413 6.40 -26.81 10.83
CA ALA A 413 5.26 -26.20 11.48
C ALA A 413 4.11 -25.93 10.50
N LEU A 414 4.42 -25.40 9.31
CA LEU A 414 3.42 -25.10 8.27
C LEU A 414 2.96 -26.34 7.53
N GLY A 415 3.82 -27.35 7.37
CA GLY A 415 3.51 -28.63 6.76
C GLY A 415 2.41 -29.39 7.51
N ALA A 416 2.33 -29.20 8.82
CA ALA A 416 1.32 -29.80 9.70
C ALA A 416 -0.03 -29.04 9.71
N ARG A 417 -0.20 -27.95 8.96
CA ARG A 417 -1.41 -27.10 8.99
C ARG A 417 -2.29 -27.39 7.77
N ASP A 418 -3.51 -27.84 7.98
CA ASP A 418 -4.45 -28.15 6.89
C ASP A 418 -4.84 -26.90 6.09
N GLU A 419 -4.84 -25.74 6.71
CA GLU A 419 -5.15 -24.45 6.09
C GLU A 419 -4.12 -24.00 5.03
N VAL A 420 -2.89 -24.57 5.08
CA VAL A 420 -1.80 -24.25 4.16
C VAL A 420 -1.78 -25.23 3.00
N SER A 421 -1.95 -24.73 1.77
CA SER A 421 -1.95 -25.56 0.56
C SER A 421 -0.55 -25.82 -0.01
N ALA A 422 0.35 -24.84 0.07
CA ALA A 422 1.76 -24.94 -0.36
C ALA A 422 2.67 -23.98 0.44
N ILE A 423 3.98 -24.20 0.36
CA ILE A 423 4.98 -23.37 1.02
C ILE A 423 5.92 -22.78 -0.03
N GLU A 424 6.01 -21.44 -0.11
CA GLU A 424 6.98 -20.73 -0.96
C GLU A 424 8.24 -20.42 -0.15
N LEU A 425 9.39 -20.95 -0.58
CA LEU A 425 10.71 -20.72 0.02
C LEU A 425 11.37 -19.51 -0.65
N ASN A 426 11.45 -18.38 0.03
CA ASN A 426 12.15 -17.19 -0.44
C ASN A 426 13.65 -17.34 -0.10
N VAL A 427 14.44 -17.81 -1.05
CA VAL A 427 15.87 -18.09 -0.88
C VAL A 427 16.79 -16.89 -1.17
N SER A 428 16.25 -15.68 -1.18
CA SER A 428 17.01 -14.44 -1.49
C SER A 428 17.78 -13.85 -0.29
N CYS A 429 17.90 -14.57 0.83
CA CYS A 429 18.62 -14.10 2.03
C CYS A 429 20.04 -14.69 2.13
N PRO A 430 21.02 -13.92 2.66
CA PRO A 430 22.36 -14.45 2.93
C PRO A 430 22.32 -15.56 3.99
N ASN A 431 23.07 -16.63 3.75
CA ASN A 431 23.32 -17.67 4.73
C ASN A 431 24.24 -17.14 5.86
N VAL A 432 23.89 -17.37 7.12
CA VAL A 432 24.62 -16.86 8.30
C VAL A 432 26.05 -17.42 8.37
N HIS A 433 26.28 -18.64 7.88
CA HIS A 433 27.58 -19.28 7.96
C HIS A 433 28.52 -18.92 6.81
N SER A 434 27.99 -18.78 5.58
CA SER A 434 28.80 -18.52 4.39
C SER A 434 28.76 -17.07 3.91
N GLY A 435 27.76 -16.26 4.38
CA GLY A 435 27.47 -14.93 3.86
C GLY A 435 26.90 -14.93 2.42
N LEU A 436 26.77 -16.11 1.81
CA LEU A 436 26.25 -16.28 0.45
C LEU A 436 24.73 -16.40 0.47
N ILE A 437 24.10 -15.84 -0.55
CA ILE A 437 22.64 -15.98 -0.74
C ILE A 437 22.39 -17.39 -1.28
N VAL A 438 21.56 -18.18 -0.56
CA VAL A 438 21.25 -19.58 -0.95
C VAL A 438 20.74 -19.64 -2.39
N GLY A 439 19.86 -18.73 -2.78
CA GLY A 439 19.31 -18.66 -4.14
C GLY A 439 20.29 -18.21 -5.24
N GLU A 440 21.55 -17.92 -4.90
CA GLU A 440 22.63 -17.62 -5.85
C GLU A 440 23.57 -18.83 -6.06
N GLN A 441 23.44 -19.88 -5.21
CA GLN A 441 24.32 -21.03 -5.19
C GLN A 441 23.53 -22.32 -5.49
N PRO A 442 23.67 -22.92 -6.70
CA PRO A 442 22.92 -24.14 -7.07
C PRO A 442 23.11 -25.29 -6.07
N ALA A 443 24.35 -25.55 -5.62
CA ALA A 443 24.62 -26.64 -4.69
C ALA A 443 23.95 -26.46 -3.32
N GLU A 444 23.95 -25.25 -2.77
CA GLU A 444 23.28 -24.92 -1.51
C GLU A 444 21.75 -25.01 -1.65
N THR A 445 21.21 -24.54 -2.78
CA THR A 445 19.77 -24.66 -3.08
C THR A 445 19.34 -26.12 -3.13
N GLU A 446 20.09 -26.98 -3.82
CA GLU A 446 19.81 -28.43 -3.90
C GLU A 446 19.91 -29.10 -2.53
N ALA A 447 20.94 -28.79 -1.74
CA ALA A 447 21.13 -29.36 -0.41
C ALA A 447 20.01 -28.95 0.56
N LEU A 448 19.62 -27.67 0.55
CA LEU A 448 18.49 -27.17 1.34
C LEU A 448 17.21 -27.91 0.99
N LEU A 449 16.86 -27.98 -0.30
CA LEU A 449 15.61 -28.63 -0.75
C LEU A 449 15.55 -30.10 -0.39
N LYS A 450 16.65 -30.85 -0.54
CA LYS A 450 16.74 -32.28 -0.12
C LYS A 450 16.44 -32.44 1.37
N ALA A 451 16.96 -31.56 2.20
CA ALA A 451 16.69 -31.59 3.64
C ALA A 451 15.22 -31.26 3.96
N LEU A 452 14.63 -30.29 3.28
CA LEU A 452 13.26 -29.82 3.55
C LEU A 452 12.19 -30.77 2.99
N ARG A 453 12.45 -31.42 1.85
CA ARG A 453 11.50 -32.32 1.22
C ARG A 453 11.07 -33.49 2.13
N ALA A 454 11.97 -33.97 2.96
CA ALA A 454 11.67 -35.04 3.91
C ALA A 454 10.73 -34.62 5.07
N LEU A 455 10.51 -33.32 5.27
CA LEU A 455 9.77 -32.77 6.41
C LEU A 455 8.28 -32.50 6.11
N THR A 456 7.88 -32.48 4.84
CA THR A 456 6.48 -32.20 4.46
C THR A 456 6.09 -32.90 3.16
N ALA A 457 4.81 -33.25 3.04
CA ALA A 457 4.22 -33.71 1.78
C ALA A 457 3.62 -32.57 0.94
N LYS A 458 3.52 -31.36 1.51
CA LYS A 458 2.96 -30.20 0.80
C LYS A 458 3.91 -29.74 -0.31
N PRO A 459 3.37 -29.15 -1.40
CA PRO A 459 4.18 -28.57 -2.45
C PRO A 459 5.15 -27.51 -1.92
N LEU A 460 6.43 -27.64 -2.33
CA LEU A 460 7.50 -26.68 -2.06
C LEU A 460 7.80 -25.88 -3.32
N ILE A 461 7.59 -24.57 -3.26
CA ILE A 461 7.83 -23.61 -4.34
C ILE A 461 9.10 -22.82 -4.00
N VAL A 462 10.07 -22.73 -4.91
CA VAL A 462 11.30 -21.98 -4.66
C VAL A 462 11.27 -20.64 -5.38
N LYS A 463 11.30 -19.54 -4.62
CA LYS A 463 11.32 -18.19 -5.19
C LYS A 463 12.75 -17.73 -5.47
N LEU A 464 13.07 -17.67 -6.77
CA LEU A 464 14.39 -17.34 -7.28
C LEU A 464 14.66 -15.83 -7.32
N THR A 465 15.90 -15.46 -7.04
CA THR A 465 16.37 -14.08 -7.21
C THR A 465 16.79 -13.84 -8.67
N PRO A 466 16.53 -12.65 -9.25
CA PRO A 466 17.03 -12.29 -10.58
C PRO A 466 18.51 -11.87 -10.58
N ASN A 467 19.11 -11.70 -9.39
CA ASN A 467 20.45 -11.13 -9.24
C ASN A 467 21.55 -12.21 -9.35
N VAL A 468 21.39 -13.12 -10.30
CA VAL A 468 22.30 -14.24 -10.59
C VAL A 468 22.66 -14.25 -12.06
N ALA A 469 23.83 -14.83 -12.36
CA ALA A 469 24.28 -14.95 -13.76
C ALA A 469 23.50 -16.03 -14.53
N ASP A 470 23.09 -17.12 -13.86
CA ASP A 470 22.38 -18.24 -14.46
C ASP A 470 21.23 -18.72 -13.57
N PRO A 471 20.03 -18.16 -13.76
CA PRO A 471 18.84 -18.59 -13.02
C PRO A 471 18.41 -20.02 -13.35
N ALA A 472 18.73 -20.53 -14.54
CA ALA A 472 18.37 -21.88 -14.95
C ALA A 472 19.16 -22.94 -14.17
N ALA A 473 20.43 -22.69 -13.89
CA ALA A 473 21.24 -23.58 -13.06
C ALA A 473 20.68 -23.70 -11.62
N VAL A 474 20.23 -22.57 -11.04
CA VAL A 474 19.60 -22.55 -9.70
C VAL A 474 18.25 -23.28 -9.72
N ALA A 475 17.41 -23.02 -10.74
CA ALA A 475 16.14 -23.71 -10.90
C ALA A 475 16.29 -25.22 -11.05
N GLY A 476 17.25 -25.68 -11.88
CA GLY A 476 17.55 -27.10 -12.05
C GLY A 476 18.07 -27.75 -10.76
N ALA A 477 18.83 -27.03 -9.95
CA ALA A 477 19.24 -27.49 -8.63
C ALA A 477 18.07 -27.60 -7.65
N ALA A 478 17.15 -26.64 -7.66
CA ALA A 478 15.92 -26.70 -6.87
C ALA A 478 15.07 -27.92 -7.25
N GLU A 479 14.86 -28.19 -8.55
CA GLU A 479 14.15 -29.38 -9.03
C GLU A 479 14.84 -30.68 -8.57
N ARG A 480 16.16 -30.83 -8.74
CA ARG A 480 16.90 -32.00 -8.25
C ARG A 480 16.83 -32.15 -6.73
N GLY A 481 16.69 -31.06 -6.01
CA GLY A 481 16.49 -31.03 -4.57
C GLY A 481 15.09 -31.45 -4.11
N GLY A 482 14.12 -31.55 -5.02
CA GLY A 482 12.75 -31.96 -4.73
C GLY A 482 11.76 -30.78 -4.59
N ALA A 483 12.04 -29.64 -5.22
CA ALA A 483 11.04 -28.60 -5.42
C ALA A 483 9.92 -29.08 -6.35
N ASP A 484 8.67 -28.78 -6.01
CA ASP A 484 7.50 -29.08 -6.84
C ASP A 484 7.22 -27.98 -7.87
N ALA A 485 7.68 -26.76 -7.61
CA ALA A 485 7.59 -25.62 -8.52
C ALA A 485 8.69 -24.60 -8.25
N VAL A 486 8.90 -23.67 -9.20
CA VAL A 486 9.74 -22.50 -9.01
C VAL A 486 8.94 -21.23 -9.30
N SER A 487 9.25 -20.15 -8.60
CA SER A 487 8.69 -18.82 -8.86
C SER A 487 9.80 -17.80 -9.14
N LEU A 488 9.65 -16.98 -10.15
CA LEU A 488 10.60 -15.94 -10.52
C LEU A 488 9.94 -14.80 -11.32
N ILE A 489 10.38 -13.57 -11.15
CA ILE A 489 11.59 -13.12 -10.46
C ILE A 489 11.23 -12.43 -9.12
N ASN A 490 12.14 -12.47 -8.15
CA ASN A 490 12.14 -11.50 -7.06
C ASN A 490 12.59 -10.12 -7.62
N THR A 491 12.79 -9.11 -6.79
CA THR A 491 13.16 -7.76 -7.23
C THR A 491 14.61 -7.65 -7.67
N LEU A 492 14.88 -6.82 -8.69
CA LEU A 492 16.24 -6.48 -9.13
C LEU A 492 16.89 -5.50 -8.15
N LYS A 493 18.16 -5.74 -7.78
CA LYS A 493 18.91 -4.82 -6.93
C LYS A 493 19.09 -3.48 -7.64
N ALA A 494 18.68 -2.40 -6.96
CA ALA A 494 18.72 -1.05 -7.51
C ALA A 494 18.93 0.00 -6.41
N SER A 495 19.28 1.21 -6.81
CA SER A 495 19.38 2.39 -5.96
C SER A 495 18.81 3.60 -6.68
N ALA A 496 18.41 4.62 -5.92
CA ALA A 496 18.06 5.94 -6.43
C ALA A 496 18.70 6.99 -5.53
N ILE A 497 19.15 8.08 -6.15
CA ILE A 497 19.65 9.27 -5.45
C ILE A 497 18.64 10.39 -5.69
N ASP A 498 18.23 11.05 -4.63
CA ASP A 498 17.42 12.26 -4.72
C ASP A 498 18.28 13.38 -5.33
N PRO A 499 17.92 13.89 -6.51
CA PRO A 499 18.73 14.92 -7.16
C PRO A 499 18.76 16.27 -6.42
N THR A 500 17.82 16.48 -5.51
CA THR A 500 17.73 17.74 -4.74
C THR A 500 18.67 17.72 -3.53
N SER A 501 18.67 16.62 -2.79
CA SER A 501 19.51 16.48 -1.59
C SER A 501 20.87 15.83 -1.85
N GLY A 502 21.01 15.07 -2.93
CA GLY A 502 22.18 14.21 -3.21
C GLY A 502 22.22 12.94 -2.37
N GLU A 503 21.22 12.68 -1.53
CA GLU A 503 21.15 11.55 -0.63
C GLU A 503 20.38 10.37 -1.27
N PRO A 504 20.56 9.14 -0.76
CA PRO A 504 19.76 8.00 -1.20
C PRO A 504 18.26 8.23 -0.99
N GLY A 505 17.45 7.96 -2.02
CA GLY A 505 15.98 8.10 -1.98
C GLY A 505 15.28 7.11 -1.03
N ILE A 506 15.98 6.08 -0.54
CA ILE A 506 15.52 5.16 0.51
C ILE A 506 16.56 5.01 1.61
N ALA A 507 16.12 4.92 2.85
CA ALA A 507 16.99 4.94 4.04
C ALA A 507 18.08 3.84 4.07
N ALA A 508 17.85 2.71 3.42
CA ALA A 508 18.82 1.61 3.31
C ALA A 508 19.90 1.82 2.22
N GLY A 509 19.84 2.92 1.45
CA GLY A 509 20.77 3.22 0.36
C GLY A 509 20.54 2.41 -0.92
N HIS A 510 19.96 1.22 -0.82
CA HIS A 510 19.61 0.35 -1.95
C HIS A 510 18.38 -0.50 -1.62
N GLY A 511 17.72 -1.01 -2.65
CA GLY A 511 16.52 -1.84 -2.52
C GLY A 511 16.28 -2.68 -3.75
N GLY A 512 15.06 -3.22 -3.84
CA GLY A 512 14.62 -4.01 -4.97
C GLY A 512 13.74 -3.20 -5.92
N LEU A 513 14.12 -3.12 -7.20
CA LEU A 513 13.32 -2.54 -8.27
C LEU A 513 12.25 -3.53 -8.70
N SER A 514 11.02 -3.03 -8.87
CA SER A 514 9.85 -3.78 -9.33
C SER A 514 8.96 -2.90 -10.23
N GLY A 515 7.94 -3.49 -10.85
CA GLY A 515 7.04 -2.81 -11.79
C GLY A 515 7.39 -3.08 -13.26
N PRO A 516 6.75 -2.40 -14.23
CA PRO A 516 6.92 -2.67 -15.66
C PRO A 516 8.36 -2.63 -16.17
N ALA A 517 9.24 -1.82 -15.54
CA ALA A 517 10.66 -1.72 -15.91
C ALA A 517 11.41 -3.05 -15.88
N VAL A 518 11.02 -4.00 -15.02
CA VAL A 518 11.73 -5.29 -14.88
C VAL A 518 11.17 -6.39 -15.77
N ARG A 519 10.02 -6.18 -16.45
CA ARG A 519 9.33 -7.23 -17.22
C ARG A 519 10.21 -7.90 -18.29
N PRO A 520 10.95 -7.18 -19.15
CA PRO A 520 11.78 -7.84 -20.17
C PRO A 520 12.83 -8.78 -19.58
N VAL A 521 13.40 -8.42 -18.41
CA VAL A 521 14.35 -9.27 -17.70
C VAL A 521 13.64 -10.50 -17.12
N ALA A 522 12.48 -10.31 -16.52
CA ALA A 522 11.68 -11.40 -15.95
C ALA A 522 11.26 -12.42 -17.00
N VAL A 523 10.74 -11.98 -18.16
CA VAL A 523 10.35 -12.85 -19.27
C VAL A 523 11.54 -13.64 -19.81
N ALA A 524 12.71 -12.98 -19.98
CA ALA A 524 13.94 -13.66 -20.43
C ALA A 524 14.38 -14.76 -19.46
N GLN A 525 14.33 -14.47 -18.14
CA GLN A 525 14.69 -15.45 -17.11
C GLN A 525 13.68 -16.60 -17.02
N VAL A 526 12.37 -16.32 -17.09
CA VAL A 526 11.33 -17.36 -17.13
C VAL A 526 11.54 -18.29 -18.33
N ARG A 527 11.82 -17.74 -19.50
CA ARG A 527 12.08 -18.53 -20.71
C ARG A 527 13.34 -19.42 -20.57
N ALA A 528 14.41 -18.90 -19.97
CA ALA A 528 15.62 -19.66 -19.72
C ALA A 528 15.37 -20.82 -18.74
N VAL A 529 14.64 -20.57 -17.65
CA VAL A 529 14.26 -21.58 -16.66
C VAL A 529 13.33 -22.62 -17.26
N ALA A 530 12.33 -22.23 -18.06
CA ALA A 530 11.40 -23.15 -18.73
C ALA A 530 12.09 -24.14 -19.68
N ALA A 531 13.22 -23.75 -20.25
CA ALA A 531 14.04 -24.65 -21.07
C ALA A 531 14.87 -25.66 -20.24
N ALA A 532 15.04 -25.44 -18.94
CA ALA A 532 15.95 -26.19 -18.07
C ALA A 532 15.24 -27.11 -17.05
N VAL A 533 13.99 -26.82 -16.69
CA VAL A 533 13.24 -27.59 -15.68
C VAL A 533 11.92 -28.13 -16.24
N ARG A 534 11.37 -29.14 -15.56
CA ARG A 534 10.06 -29.75 -15.88
C ARG A 534 8.98 -29.34 -14.88
N VAL A 535 9.38 -28.87 -13.71
CA VAL A 535 8.43 -28.41 -12.68
C VAL A 535 7.68 -27.17 -13.13
N PRO A 536 6.42 -26.96 -12.72
CA PRO A 536 5.66 -25.75 -13.02
C PRO A 536 6.37 -24.45 -12.60
N ILE A 537 6.12 -23.38 -13.36
CA ILE A 537 6.76 -22.09 -13.15
C ILE A 537 5.68 -21.03 -12.86
N ILE A 538 5.90 -20.25 -11.79
CA ILE A 538 5.15 -19.02 -11.53
C ILE A 538 5.97 -17.84 -12.05
N GLY A 539 5.53 -17.22 -13.15
CA GLY A 539 6.18 -16.05 -13.73
C GLY A 539 5.71 -14.75 -13.08
N MET A 540 6.63 -13.87 -12.68
CA MET A 540 6.30 -12.57 -12.10
C MET A 540 7.39 -11.53 -12.41
N GLY A 541 6.98 -10.25 -12.38
CA GLY A 541 7.85 -9.09 -12.60
C GLY A 541 7.30 -8.17 -13.69
N GLY A 542 6.58 -7.12 -13.30
CA GLY A 542 6.03 -6.12 -14.20
C GLY A 542 4.75 -6.49 -14.92
N VAL A 543 4.02 -7.48 -14.44
CA VAL A 543 2.67 -7.81 -14.93
C VAL A 543 1.70 -6.71 -14.52
N SER A 544 1.11 -6.03 -15.49
CA SER A 544 0.14 -4.94 -15.31
C SER A 544 -1.12 -5.10 -16.16
N SER A 545 -1.11 -6.03 -17.13
CA SER A 545 -2.23 -6.32 -18.02
C SER A 545 -2.30 -7.79 -18.37
N GLY A 546 -3.42 -8.23 -18.99
CA GLY A 546 -3.55 -9.58 -19.54
C GLY A 546 -2.55 -9.87 -20.66
N ALA A 547 -2.17 -8.87 -21.44
CA ALA A 547 -1.13 -9.01 -22.47
C ALA A 547 0.23 -9.37 -21.85
N ASP A 548 0.58 -8.71 -20.74
CA ASP A 548 1.81 -9.03 -20.01
C ASP A 548 1.74 -10.46 -19.43
N GLY A 549 0.56 -10.86 -18.90
CA GLY A 549 0.35 -12.21 -18.39
C GLY A 549 0.51 -13.28 -19.50
N LEU A 550 -0.02 -13.03 -20.70
CA LEU A 550 0.13 -13.92 -21.86
C LEU A 550 1.58 -14.03 -22.31
N GLU A 551 2.37 -12.96 -22.21
CA GLU A 551 3.82 -12.99 -22.50
C GLU A 551 4.56 -13.97 -21.57
N PHE A 552 4.24 -13.98 -20.27
CA PHE A 552 4.79 -14.95 -19.32
C PHE A 552 4.35 -16.39 -19.59
N LEU A 553 3.07 -16.61 -19.91
CA LEU A 553 2.55 -17.93 -20.27
C LEU A 553 3.23 -18.45 -21.54
N ALA A 554 3.42 -17.58 -22.54
CA ALA A 554 4.15 -17.91 -23.77
C ALA A 554 5.66 -18.17 -23.52
N ALA A 555 6.24 -17.55 -22.50
CA ALA A 555 7.63 -17.82 -22.08
C ALA A 555 7.79 -19.15 -21.34
N GLY A 556 6.68 -19.86 -21.01
CA GLY A 556 6.69 -21.16 -20.36
C GLY A 556 6.24 -21.15 -18.88
N ALA A 557 5.69 -20.04 -18.39
CA ALA A 557 5.07 -20.02 -17.06
C ALA A 557 3.74 -20.81 -17.05
N THR A 558 3.45 -21.50 -15.95
CA THR A 558 2.16 -22.15 -15.68
C THR A 558 1.18 -21.18 -15.03
N LEU A 559 1.68 -20.37 -14.09
CA LEU A 559 0.95 -19.30 -13.40
C LEU A 559 1.64 -17.96 -13.58
N VAL A 560 0.87 -16.91 -13.42
CA VAL A 560 1.35 -15.52 -13.46
C VAL A 560 1.05 -14.84 -12.12
N ALA A 561 2.05 -14.21 -11.52
CA ALA A 561 1.83 -13.48 -10.28
C ALA A 561 1.90 -11.96 -10.49
N VAL A 562 0.84 -11.27 -10.03
CA VAL A 562 0.74 -9.81 -10.05
C VAL A 562 1.41 -9.26 -8.79
N GLY A 563 2.35 -8.34 -8.98
CA GLY A 563 3.12 -7.70 -7.91
C GLY A 563 2.74 -6.23 -7.71
N THR A 564 3.60 -5.33 -8.14
CA THR A 564 3.53 -3.88 -7.92
C THR A 564 2.23 -3.24 -8.44
N GLU A 565 1.60 -3.83 -9.46
CA GLU A 565 0.32 -3.34 -9.99
C GLU A 565 -0.81 -3.38 -8.95
N ASN A 566 -0.74 -4.30 -7.97
CA ASN A 566 -1.69 -4.35 -6.85
C ASN A 566 -1.70 -3.05 -6.03
N PHE A 567 -0.61 -2.28 -6.03
CA PHE A 567 -0.54 -0.99 -5.32
C PHE A 567 -1.30 0.11 -6.05
N ARG A 568 -1.47 -0.03 -7.37
CA ARG A 568 -2.22 0.91 -8.22
C ARG A 568 -3.70 0.52 -8.33
N ASP A 569 -3.97 -0.78 -8.31
CA ASP A 569 -5.29 -1.36 -8.48
C ASP A 569 -5.45 -2.60 -7.58
N PRO A 570 -6.19 -2.52 -6.47
CA PRO A 570 -6.38 -3.66 -5.57
C PRO A 570 -7.15 -4.84 -6.21
N ARG A 571 -7.80 -4.63 -7.38
CA ARG A 571 -8.43 -5.68 -8.19
C ARG A 571 -7.62 -6.06 -9.44
N ALA A 572 -6.33 -5.74 -9.48
CA ALA A 572 -5.47 -6.04 -10.62
C ALA A 572 -5.46 -7.52 -11.01
N GLY A 573 -5.46 -8.42 -10.03
CA GLY A 573 -5.49 -9.86 -10.28
C GLY A 573 -6.72 -10.30 -11.06
N GLU A 574 -7.92 -9.89 -10.65
CA GLU A 574 -9.18 -10.16 -11.34
C GLU A 574 -9.22 -9.57 -12.74
N ARG A 575 -8.78 -8.31 -12.88
CA ARG A 575 -8.70 -7.64 -14.18
C ARG A 575 -7.76 -8.37 -15.14
N VAL A 576 -6.55 -8.70 -14.71
CA VAL A 576 -5.56 -9.43 -15.52
C VAL A 576 -6.08 -10.83 -15.89
N ALA A 577 -6.73 -11.54 -14.97
CA ALA A 577 -7.33 -12.85 -15.24
C ALA A 577 -8.43 -12.75 -16.30
N GLY A 578 -9.33 -11.76 -16.20
CA GLY A 578 -10.37 -11.52 -17.19
C GLY A 578 -9.83 -11.15 -18.56
N GLU A 579 -8.80 -10.32 -18.64
CA GLU A 579 -8.13 -9.95 -19.88
C GLU A 579 -7.44 -11.16 -20.56
N ILE A 580 -6.78 -12.04 -19.79
CA ILE A 580 -6.19 -13.30 -20.29
C ILE A 580 -7.29 -14.20 -20.86
N ALA A 581 -8.36 -14.45 -20.09
CA ALA A 581 -9.47 -15.30 -20.53
C ALA A 581 -10.09 -14.80 -21.83
N GLY A 582 -10.42 -13.51 -21.91
CA GLY A 582 -10.97 -12.91 -23.13
C GLY A 582 -10.03 -12.96 -24.34
N ALA A 583 -8.72 -12.88 -24.14
CA ALA A 583 -7.76 -13.04 -25.23
C ALA A 583 -7.66 -14.48 -25.74
N LEU A 584 -7.67 -15.46 -24.83
CA LEU A 584 -7.66 -16.90 -25.18
C LEU A 584 -8.95 -17.32 -25.91
N GLU A 585 -10.10 -16.78 -25.54
CA GLU A 585 -11.37 -17.01 -26.24
C GLU A 585 -11.35 -16.47 -27.66
N ARG A 586 -10.84 -15.23 -27.86
CA ARG A 586 -10.67 -14.65 -29.21
C ARG A 586 -9.70 -15.44 -30.08
N GLY A 587 -8.62 -15.97 -29.52
CA GLY A 587 -7.65 -16.81 -30.22
C GLY A 587 -8.21 -18.16 -30.66
N ARG A 588 -9.19 -18.72 -29.92
CA ARG A 588 -9.88 -19.98 -30.30
C ARG A 588 -10.93 -19.79 -31.40
N GLY A 589 -11.45 -18.57 -31.61
CA GLY A 589 -12.44 -18.24 -32.64
C GLY A 589 -11.85 -17.75 -33.97
N GLY A 590 -10.55 -17.50 -34.06
CA GLY A 590 -9.83 -17.03 -35.26
C GLY A 590 -8.84 -18.07 -35.77
N ALA A 591 -8.60 -18.08 -37.12
CA ALA A 591 -7.57 -18.91 -37.73
C ALA A 591 -6.20 -18.65 -37.06
N PRO A 592 -5.30 -19.66 -37.01
CA PRO A 592 -4.02 -19.53 -36.33
C PRO A 592 -3.21 -18.37 -36.86
N ALA A 593 -2.80 -17.46 -35.97
CA ALA A 593 -1.86 -16.40 -36.32
C ALA A 593 -0.56 -17.03 -36.87
N GLN A 594 -0.14 -16.62 -38.02
CA GLN A 594 1.15 -17.03 -38.57
C GLN A 594 2.26 -16.62 -37.61
N PRO A 595 3.27 -17.48 -37.38
CA PRO A 595 4.42 -17.09 -36.57
C PRO A 595 5.14 -15.90 -37.20
N ILE A 596 5.36 -14.87 -36.44
CA ILE A 596 6.23 -13.76 -36.82
C ILE A 596 7.64 -14.33 -36.90
N ALA A 597 8.22 -14.28 -38.10
CA ALA A 597 9.57 -14.75 -38.43
C ALA A 597 10.66 -13.92 -37.73
#